data_cb227a3cd721a8096e30f6cd8cef69de
#
_entry.id   cb227a3cd721a8096e30f6cd8cef69de
#
_cell.length_a   1.000
_cell.length_b   1.000
_cell.length_c   1.000
_cell.angle_alpha   90.00
_cell.angle_beta   90.00
_cell.angle_gamma   90.00
#
_symmetry.space_group_name_H-M   'P 1'
#
loop_
_entity.id
_entity.type
_entity.pdbx_description
1 polymer ?
#
loop_
_entity_poly.entity_id
_entity_poly.type
_entity_poly.pdbx_seq_one_letter_code
_entity_poly.pdbx_strand_id
1 'polypeptide(L)'
;MGFFDFFKQSNINQGIEEYKMTAGAVLLDVRTLQEYQEGHIPESKNVPLQQLDNIISVAKNTEIPLFVYCYSGSRSRQATGILQRMGYSKVNNIGGIAAYSGKVEK
;
A
#
# COMPACT_ATOMS: atom_id res chain seq x y z
N MET A 1 21.73 2.68 -9.36
CA MET A 1 22.47 2.26 -8.20
C MET A 1 21.64 1.40 -7.29
N GLY A 2 21.93 0.11 -7.28
CA GLY A 2 21.17 -0.84 -6.49
C GLY A 2 21.20 -0.54 -4.99
N PHE A 3 22.30 0.04 -4.52
CA PHE A 3 22.44 0.34 -3.13
C PHE A 3 21.39 1.34 -2.65
N PHE A 4 21.18 2.41 -3.39
CA PHE A 4 20.17 3.41 -3.03
C PHE A 4 18.76 2.87 -3.21
N ASP A 5 18.54 2.07 -4.24
CA ASP A 5 17.23 1.46 -4.46
C ASP A 5 16.85 0.57 -3.30
N PHE A 6 17.83 -0.14 -2.74
CA PHE A 6 17.58 -1.00 -1.60
C PHE A 6 17.01 -0.22 -0.41
N PHE A 7 17.61 0.92 -0.09
CA PHE A 7 17.11 1.74 1.01
C PHE A 7 15.74 2.33 0.72
N LYS A 8 15.50 2.74 -0.51
CA LYS A 8 14.20 3.30 -0.88
C LYS A 8 13.09 2.28 -0.69
N GLN A 9 13.35 1.02 -1.02
CA GLN A 9 12.32 -0.01 -0.96
C GLN A 9 11.81 -0.27 0.44
N SER A 10 12.60 0.04 1.48
CA SER A 10 12.21 -0.24 2.84
C SER A 10 11.64 0.97 3.57
N ASN A 11 11.45 2.09 2.88
CA ASN A 11 11.07 3.35 3.53
C ASN A 11 9.66 3.75 3.13
N ILE A 12 8.69 3.51 4.04
CA ILE A 12 7.30 3.85 3.77
C ILE A 12 7.11 5.35 3.56
N ASN A 13 7.89 6.18 4.26
CA ASN A 13 7.74 7.63 4.11
C ASN A 13 8.04 8.08 2.69
N GLN A 14 9.05 7.48 2.07
CA GLN A 14 9.34 7.76 0.67
C GLN A 14 8.25 7.22 -0.24
N GLY A 15 7.72 6.05 0.06
CA GLY A 15 6.62 5.49 -0.70
C GLY A 15 5.39 6.38 -0.69
N ILE A 16 5.10 7.01 0.45
CA ILE A 16 3.98 7.95 0.53
C ILE A 16 4.24 9.17 -0.34
N GLU A 17 5.47 9.67 -0.36
CA GLU A 17 5.78 10.80 -1.25
C GLU A 17 5.59 10.43 -2.72
N GLU A 18 6.01 9.23 -3.10
CA GLU A 18 5.81 8.76 -4.48
C GLU A 18 4.35 8.61 -4.80
N TYR A 19 3.55 8.10 -3.84
CA TYR A 19 2.12 8.01 -4.01
C TYR A 19 1.50 9.38 -4.31
N LYS A 20 1.90 10.39 -3.53
CA LYS A 20 1.35 11.74 -3.70
C LYS A 20 1.68 12.34 -5.06
N MET A 21 2.78 11.90 -5.67
CA MET A 21 3.22 12.41 -6.96
C MET A 21 2.71 11.57 -8.13
N THR A 22 1.93 10.54 -7.87
CA THR A 22 1.46 9.63 -8.91
C THR A 22 -0.03 9.86 -9.15
N ALA A 23 -0.37 10.46 -10.28
CA ALA A 23 -1.75 10.79 -10.60
C ALA A 23 -2.59 9.51 -10.68
N GLY A 24 -3.77 9.54 -10.06
CA GLY A 24 -4.72 8.44 -10.12
C GLY A 24 -4.38 7.24 -9.26
N ALA A 25 -3.31 7.31 -8.47
CA ALA A 25 -2.89 6.20 -7.64
C ALA A 25 -3.84 5.98 -6.46
N VAL A 26 -3.87 4.73 -5.98
CA VAL A 26 -4.62 4.36 -4.78
C VAL A 26 -3.63 3.92 -3.71
N LEU A 27 -3.79 4.45 -2.51
CA LEU A 27 -3.03 4.04 -1.34
C LEU A 27 -3.83 2.96 -0.61
N LEU A 28 -3.26 1.77 -0.49
CA LEU A 28 -4.00 0.59 -0.04
C LEU A 28 -3.45 0.07 1.28
N ASP A 29 -4.32 0.00 2.28
CA ASP A 29 -4.01 -0.57 3.59
C ASP A 29 -4.56 -1.98 3.62
N VAL A 30 -3.68 -2.99 3.71
CA VAL A 30 -4.11 -4.40 3.68
C VAL A 30 -4.14 -5.03 5.07
N ARG A 31 -4.12 -4.19 6.12
CA ARG A 31 -4.30 -4.67 7.49
C ARG A 31 -5.77 -5.00 7.73
N THR A 32 -6.07 -5.52 8.93
CA THR A 32 -7.46 -5.77 9.28
C THR A 32 -8.22 -4.46 9.42
N LEU A 33 -9.55 -4.55 9.32
CA LEU A 33 -10.40 -3.37 9.51
C LEU A 33 -10.17 -2.75 10.90
N GLN A 34 -10.02 -3.58 11.93
CA GLN A 34 -9.80 -3.07 13.28
C GLN A 34 -8.50 -2.27 13.36
N GLU A 35 -7.41 -2.78 12.79
CA GLU A 35 -6.16 -2.04 12.76
C GLU A 35 -6.33 -0.70 12.04
N TYR A 36 -7.04 -0.72 10.93
CA TYR A 36 -7.30 0.49 10.14
C TYR A 36 -8.05 1.53 10.95
N GLN A 37 -9.07 1.10 11.68
CA GLN A 37 -9.89 2.00 12.49
C GLN A 37 -9.12 2.59 13.67
N GLU A 38 -8.09 1.90 14.13
CA GLU A 38 -7.25 2.39 15.22
C GLU A 38 -6.24 3.45 14.78
N GLY A 39 -6.05 3.59 13.49
CA GLY A 39 -5.18 4.61 12.92
C GLY A 39 -4.66 4.17 11.58
N HIS A 40 -4.78 5.03 10.57
CA HIS A 40 -4.33 4.71 9.21
C HIS A 40 -3.76 5.96 8.57
N ILE A 41 -3.01 5.76 7.49
CA ILE A 41 -2.43 6.88 6.75
C ILE A 41 -3.56 7.59 6.00
N PRO A 42 -3.60 8.93 6.03
CA PRO A 42 -4.66 9.67 5.34
C PRO A 42 -4.77 9.28 3.87
N GLU A 43 -5.99 9.23 3.38
CA GLU A 43 -6.34 8.87 1.99
C GLU A 43 -6.26 7.38 1.70
N SER A 44 -5.76 6.56 2.64
CA SER A 44 -5.68 5.13 2.36
C SER A 44 -7.06 4.48 2.36
N LYS A 45 -7.19 3.43 1.55
CA LYS A 45 -8.39 2.59 1.48
C LYS A 45 -8.06 1.25 2.08
N ASN A 46 -8.94 0.73 2.93
CA ASN A 46 -8.70 -0.54 3.60
C ASN A 46 -9.31 -1.70 2.81
N VAL A 47 -8.46 -2.59 2.33
CA VAL A 47 -8.88 -3.86 1.76
C VAL A 47 -7.98 -4.91 2.39
N PRO A 48 -8.44 -5.58 3.46
CA PRO A 48 -7.61 -6.54 4.17
C PRO A 48 -7.07 -7.64 3.26
N LEU A 49 -5.91 -8.16 3.62
CA LEU A 49 -5.21 -9.16 2.80
C LEU A 49 -6.12 -10.32 2.39
N GLN A 50 -6.96 -10.81 3.32
CA GLN A 50 -7.82 -11.96 3.04
C GLN A 50 -9.07 -11.58 2.27
N GLN A 51 -9.25 -10.31 1.94
CA GLN A 51 -10.41 -9.83 1.22
C GLN A 51 -10.00 -9.07 -0.05
N LEU A 52 -8.86 -9.44 -0.63
CA LEU A 52 -8.35 -8.73 -1.81
C LEU A 52 -9.26 -8.86 -3.03
N ASP A 53 -10.18 -9.80 -3.04
CA ASP A 53 -11.20 -9.85 -4.09
C ASP A 53 -11.99 -8.55 -4.17
N ASN A 54 -12.05 -7.81 -3.06
CA ASN A 54 -12.77 -6.54 -3.02
C ASN A 54 -11.98 -5.38 -3.61
N ILE A 55 -10.78 -5.62 -4.12
CA ILE A 55 -9.93 -4.54 -4.65
C ILE A 55 -10.64 -3.74 -5.75
N ILE A 56 -11.51 -4.39 -6.50
CA ILE A 56 -12.19 -3.74 -7.62
C ILE A 56 -13.06 -2.56 -7.16
N SER A 57 -13.50 -2.56 -5.91
CA SER A 57 -14.32 -1.48 -5.39
C SER A 57 -13.55 -0.19 -5.17
N VAL A 58 -12.22 -0.28 -5.03
CA VAL A 58 -11.37 0.91 -4.82
C VAL A 58 -10.42 1.16 -5.99
N ALA A 59 -10.15 0.17 -6.82
CA ALA A 59 -9.27 0.31 -7.97
C ALA A 59 -9.89 -0.43 -9.14
N LYS A 60 -10.67 0.29 -9.93
CA LYS A 60 -11.62 -0.30 -10.88
C LYS A 60 -10.98 -0.89 -12.14
N ASN A 61 -9.74 -0.55 -12.43
CA ASN A 61 -9.06 -1.17 -13.56
C ASN A 61 -7.61 -1.45 -13.18
N THR A 62 -7.01 -2.38 -13.90
CA THR A 62 -5.69 -2.91 -13.56
C THR A 62 -4.53 -1.98 -13.91
N GLU A 63 -4.82 -0.84 -14.54
CA GLU A 63 -3.81 0.16 -14.84
C GLU A 63 -3.58 1.14 -13.70
N ILE A 64 -4.47 1.17 -12.72
CA ILE A 64 -4.36 2.08 -11.59
C ILE A 64 -3.14 1.72 -10.76
N PRO A 65 -2.22 2.66 -10.52
CA PRO A 65 -1.08 2.40 -9.65
C PRO A 65 -1.52 2.17 -8.22
N LEU A 66 -0.99 1.13 -7.58
CA LEU A 66 -1.31 0.79 -6.20
C LEU A 66 -0.07 0.94 -5.34
N PHE A 67 -0.22 1.62 -4.21
CA PHE A 67 0.82 1.75 -3.19
C PHE A 67 0.28 1.05 -1.95
N VAL A 68 0.91 -0.06 -1.57
CA VAL A 68 0.35 -1.01 -0.62
C VAL A 68 1.19 -1.04 0.65
N TYR A 69 0.53 -0.94 1.80
CA TYR A 69 1.23 -1.05 3.08
C TYR A 69 0.45 -1.92 4.06
N CYS A 70 1.17 -2.41 5.08
CA CYS A 70 0.55 -3.07 6.22
C CYS A 70 1.20 -2.56 7.49
N TYR A 71 1.33 -3.37 8.55
CA TYR A 71 1.99 -2.90 9.76
C TYR A 71 3.52 -2.89 9.60
N SER A 72 4.11 -4.01 9.17
CA SER A 72 5.57 -4.15 9.08
C SER A 72 6.08 -4.47 7.68
N GLY A 73 5.20 -4.67 6.70
CA GLY A 73 5.59 -4.92 5.31
C GLY A 73 5.40 -6.34 4.83
N SER A 74 5.14 -7.31 5.72
CA SER A 74 5.03 -8.71 5.28
C SER A 74 3.70 -9.03 4.61
N ARG A 75 2.59 -8.56 5.18
CA ARG A 75 1.29 -8.76 4.54
C ARG A 75 1.19 -7.98 3.24
N SER A 76 1.76 -6.78 3.18
CA SER A 76 1.74 -6.00 1.95
C SER A 76 2.60 -6.62 0.88
N ARG A 77 3.66 -7.35 1.24
CA ARG A 77 4.42 -8.10 0.25
C ARG A 77 3.57 -9.23 -0.35
N GLN A 78 2.84 -9.96 0.50
CA GLN A 78 1.95 -11.00 0.01
C GLN A 78 0.86 -10.42 -0.88
N ALA A 79 0.28 -9.29 -0.45
CA ALA A 79 -0.76 -8.62 -1.21
C ALA A 79 -0.26 -8.19 -2.58
N THR A 80 0.96 -7.67 -2.64
CA THR A 80 1.56 -7.25 -3.91
C THR A 80 1.59 -8.41 -4.89
N GLY A 81 2.03 -9.59 -4.45
CA GLY A 81 2.07 -10.76 -5.33
C GLY A 81 0.68 -11.16 -5.80
N ILE A 82 -0.30 -11.15 -4.90
CA ILE A 82 -1.66 -11.51 -5.25
C ILE A 82 -2.24 -10.52 -6.27
N LEU A 83 -2.07 -9.23 -6.02
CA LEU A 83 -2.61 -8.20 -6.90
C LEU A 83 -1.98 -8.27 -8.30
N GLN A 84 -0.69 -8.57 -8.36
CA GLN A 84 -0.03 -8.74 -9.66
C GLN A 84 -0.63 -9.92 -10.42
N ARG A 85 -0.92 -11.02 -9.72
CA ARG A 85 -1.56 -12.16 -10.37
C ARG A 85 -3.00 -11.87 -10.80
N MET A 86 -3.64 -10.89 -10.16
CA MET A 86 -4.97 -10.43 -10.55
C MET A 86 -4.93 -9.49 -11.75
N GLY A 87 -3.73 -9.12 -12.21
CA GLY A 87 -3.58 -8.29 -13.40
C GLY A 87 -3.15 -6.86 -13.16
N TYR A 88 -3.04 -6.43 -11.90
CA TYR A 88 -2.56 -5.08 -11.60
C TYR A 88 -1.07 -5.00 -11.92
N SER A 89 -0.71 -4.12 -12.84
CA SER A 89 0.66 -4.09 -13.36
C SER A 89 1.56 -3.09 -12.61
N LYS A 90 0.98 -2.20 -11.82
CA LYS A 90 1.72 -1.13 -11.16
C LYS A 90 1.50 -1.20 -9.65
N VAL A 91 2.05 -2.24 -9.02
CA VAL A 91 1.85 -2.47 -7.59
C VAL A 91 3.18 -2.26 -6.87
N ASN A 92 3.15 -1.40 -5.87
CA ASN A 92 4.34 -1.02 -5.10
C ASN A 92 4.11 -1.35 -3.63
N ASN A 93 4.92 -2.24 -3.07
CA ASN A 93 4.91 -2.49 -1.64
C ASN A 93 5.76 -1.41 -0.99
N ILE A 94 5.14 -0.52 -0.21
CA ILE A 94 5.86 0.58 0.41
C ILE A 94 6.23 0.34 1.87
N GLY A 95 5.90 -0.83 2.40
CA GLY A 95 6.38 -1.21 3.72
C GLY A 95 5.32 -1.17 4.80
N GLY A 96 5.68 -0.70 5.99
CA GLY A 96 4.80 -0.79 7.13
C GLY A 96 4.59 0.53 7.85
N ILE A 97 3.36 0.73 8.33
CA ILE A 97 2.99 1.94 9.05
C ILE A 97 3.80 2.10 10.35
N ALA A 98 4.37 1.00 10.85
CA ALA A 98 5.22 1.08 12.05
C ALA A 98 6.38 2.05 11.87
N ALA A 99 6.86 2.24 10.65
CA ALA A 99 7.98 3.15 10.35
C ALA A 99 7.52 4.49 9.79
N TYR A 100 6.21 4.71 9.72
CA TYR A 100 5.65 5.95 9.17
C TYR A 100 5.79 7.07 10.20
N SER A 101 6.28 8.23 9.75
CA SER A 101 6.50 9.35 10.64
C SER A 101 5.48 10.47 10.49
N GLY A 102 4.50 10.31 9.60
CA GLY A 102 3.48 11.33 9.40
C GLY A 102 2.29 11.16 10.35
N LYS A 103 1.25 11.95 10.13
CA LYS A 103 0.03 11.87 10.90
C LYS A 103 -0.82 10.69 10.48
N VAL A 104 -1.52 10.09 11.43
CA VAL A 104 -2.54 9.08 11.13
C VAL A 104 -3.92 9.64 11.44
N GLU A 105 -4.91 9.05 10.78
CA GLU A 105 -6.33 9.38 11.00
C GLU A 105 -7.04 8.17 11.60
N LYS A 106 -8.15 8.42 12.23
CA LYS A 106 -9.00 7.34 12.76
C LYS A 106 -10.41 7.40 12.13
#